data_05fd898cf14942515e228584caf589d3
#
_entry.id   05fd898cf14942515e228584caf589d3
#
_cell.length_a   1.000
_cell.length_b   1.000
_cell.length_c   1.000
_cell.angle_alpha   90.00
_cell.angle_beta   90.00
_cell.angle_gamma   90.00
#
_symmetry.space_group_name_H-M   'P 1'
#
loop_
_entity.id
_entity.type
_entity.pdbx_description
1 polymer ?
#
loop_
_entity_poly.entity_id
_entity_poly.type
_entity_poly.pdbx_seq_one_letter_code
_entity_poly.pdbx_strand_id
1 'polypeptide(L)'
;MAVLVAAGGMAAFLAGCQASPGQPERLDSPPSTVNVTPATPTATPSAVAPPALPPGAQAELDQRLIRAAKANDAGAVAELIRAGGNVNAKDPIQDSAFLYAGAEGFNEVLQLTLAAGADVRSTNRFGGTALIPASEHGHVDTVRILIAAGVPVNHVNNLGWTAMQEAILLNDGGPRQQDVVRLLLEAGADPGIRDPQGRTALENAERLGFSGIAAMIRGG
;
A
#
# COMPACT_ATOMS: atom_id res chain seq x y z
N MET A 1 -28.36 33.66 -33.63
CA MET A 1 -28.70 32.74 -34.73
C MET A 1 -28.87 31.36 -34.16
N ALA A 2 -30.10 30.91 -34.17
CA ALA A 2 -30.52 29.58 -33.73
C ALA A 2 -30.55 28.63 -34.95
N VAL A 3 -30.39 27.34 -34.69
CA VAL A 3 -30.96 26.18 -35.42
C VAL A 3 -30.56 24.96 -34.58
N LEU A 4 -31.36 24.32 -33.81
CA LEU A 4 -32.55 23.47 -33.97
C LEU A 4 -32.28 22.12 -34.67
N VAL A 5 -32.41 21.03 -33.85
CA VAL A 5 -33.24 19.81 -33.97
C VAL A 5 -32.80 18.74 -35.00
N ALA A 6 -32.62 17.50 -34.50
CA ALA A 6 -33.49 16.40 -34.97
C ALA A 6 -33.38 15.18 -34.01
N ALA A 7 -34.54 14.74 -33.60
CA ALA A 7 -34.85 13.49 -32.89
C ALA A 7 -35.21 12.40 -33.93
N GLY A 8 -35.12 11.16 -33.51
CA GLY A 8 -35.67 9.98 -34.19
C GLY A 8 -35.00 8.74 -33.61
N GLY A 9 -35.61 7.77 -33.05
CA GLY A 9 -36.92 7.18 -33.15
C GLY A 9 -36.75 5.68 -33.00
N MET A 10 -37.19 5.12 -31.90
CA MET A 10 -37.95 3.91 -31.66
C MET A 10 -37.87 2.74 -32.65
N ALA A 11 -37.58 1.52 -32.17
CA ALA A 11 -38.37 0.32 -32.48
C ALA A 11 -38.10 -0.80 -31.48
N ALA A 12 -39.16 -1.19 -30.77
CA ALA A 12 -39.27 -2.41 -29.98
C ALA A 12 -39.63 -3.58 -30.91
N PHE A 13 -39.09 -4.77 -30.63
CA PHE A 13 -39.69 -6.03 -31.06
C PHE A 13 -39.76 -7.01 -29.90
N LEU A 14 -41.01 -7.23 -29.47
CA LEU A 14 -41.45 -8.36 -28.68
C LEU A 14 -41.78 -9.51 -29.64
N ALA A 15 -41.27 -10.71 -29.37
CA ALA A 15 -41.92 -11.93 -29.81
C ALA A 15 -41.68 -13.04 -28.78
N GLY A 16 -42.73 -13.37 -28.12
CA GLY A 16 -42.85 -14.58 -27.29
C GLY A 16 -43.21 -15.77 -28.13
N CYS A 17 -42.90 -16.99 -27.62
CA CYS A 17 -43.52 -18.23 -27.94
C CYS A 17 -43.40 -19.20 -26.76
N GLN A 18 -44.44 -19.45 -26.21
CA GLN A 18 -45.27 -20.50 -25.56
C GLN A 18 -44.59 -21.85 -25.29
N ALA A 19 -44.88 -22.32 -24.10
CA ALA A 19 -44.68 -23.67 -23.60
C ALA A 19 -45.73 -24.66 -24.15
N SER A 20 -45.35 -25.90 -24.25
CA SER A 20 -46.30 -27.04 -24.24
C SER A 20 -45.67 -28.24 -23.55
N PRO A 21 -46.47 -28.99 -22.77
CA PRO A 21 -45.99 -30.06 -21.89
C PRO A 21 -46.07 -31.42 -22.54
N GLY A 22 -45.07 -32.24 -22.35
CA GLY A 22 -45.05 -33.66 -22.70
C GLY A 22 -44.66 -34.50 -21.50
N GLN A 23 -45.51 -35.45 -21.17
CA GLN A 23 -45.49 -36.35 -20.02
C GLN A 23 -44.56 -37.56 -20.23
N PRO A 24 -44.38 -38.46 -19.23
CA PRO A 24 -43.10 -39.08 -18.87
C PRO A 24 -42.93 -40.50 -19.43
N GLU A 25 -41.72 -40.88 -19.73
CA GLU A 25 -41.36 -42.31 -19.87
C GLU A 25 -40.43 -42.71 -18.75
N ARG A 26 -40.92 -43.67 -17.95
CA ARG A 26 -40.12 -44.45 -17.00
C ARG A 26 -39.32 -45.49 -17.75
N LEU A 27 -38.04 -45.55 -17.51
CA LEU A 27 -37.24 -46.75 -17.70
C LEU A 27 -36.28 -46.86 -16.52
N ASP A 28 -36.61 -47.85 -15.69
CA ASP A 28 -35.79 -48.31 -14.59
C ASP A 28 -34.51 -48.96 -15.12
N SER A 29 -33.39 -48.49 -14.68
CA SER A 29 -32.13 -49.23 -14.65
C SER A 29 -31.31 -48.77 -13.45
N PRO A 30 -30.78 -49.68 -12.63
CA PRO A 30 -30.06 -49.30 -11.42
C PRO A 30 -28.70 -48.67 -11.75
N PRO A 31 -28.25 -47.66 -10.97
CA PRO A 31 -26.95 -47.04 -11.17
C PRO A 31 -25.84 -48.00 -10.75
N SER A 32 -24.95 -48.31 -11.67
CA SER A 32 -23.66 -48.91 -11.36
C SER A 32 -22.88 -48.00 -10.42
N THR A 33 -22.62 -48.49 -9.23
CA THR A 33 -21.73 -47.85 -8.26
C THR A 33 -20.32 -47.89 -8.80
N VAL A 34 -19.90 -46.78 -9.39
CA VAL A 34 -18.48 -46.54 -9.68
C VAL A 34 -17.81 -46.16 -8.34
N ASN A 35 -17.01 -47.09 -7.85
CA ASN A 35 -16.20 -46.88 -6.65
C ASN A 35 -15.07 -45.92 -7.01
N VAL A 36 -15.30 -44.60 -6.79
CA VAL A 36 -14.26 -43.57 -6.94
C VAL A 36 -13.40 -43.61 -5.69
N THR A 37 -12.25 -44.26 -5.80
CA THR A 37 -11.19 -44.18 -4.82
C THR A 37 -10.78 -42.72 -4.69
N PRO A 38 -10.81 -42.09 -3.49
CA PRO A 38 -10.38 -40.71 -3.34
C PRO A 38 -8.88 -40.62 -3.66
N ALA A 39 -8.56 -39.83 -4.68
CA ALA A 39 -7.17 -39.50 -4.98
C ALA A 39 -6.56 -38.80 -3.78
N THR A 40 -5.53 -39.38 -3.23
CA THR A 40 -4.69 -38.77 -2.21
C THR A 40 -4.19 -37.39 -2.71
N PRO A 41 -4.39 -36.28 -1.99
CA PRO A 41 -3.84 -34.98 -2.42
C PRO A 41 -2.33 -35.13 -2.49
N THR A 42 -1.79 -34.98 -3.70
CA THR A 42 -0.34 -34.87 -3.92
C THR A 42 0.13 -33.65 -3.13
N ALA A 43 0.89 -33.90 -2.07
CA ALA A 43 1.51 -32.84 -1.28
C ALA A 43 2.38 -31.99 -2.22
N THR A 44 2.03 -30.73 -2.35
CA THR A 44 2.87 -29.72 -3.00
C THR A 44 4.22 -29.74 -2.28
N PRO A 45 5.36 -29.85 -2.99
CA PRO A 45 6.64 -29.86 -2.32
C PRO A 45 6.80 -28.56 -1.53
N SER A 46 6.88 -28.70 -0.21
CA SER A 46 7.19 -27.59 0.69
C SER A 46 8.54 -27.04 0.24
N ALA A 47 8.59 -25.80 -0.18
CA ALA A 47 9.84 -25.13 -0.49
C ALA A 47 10.73 -25.22 0.75
N VAL A 48 11.80 -25.99 0.65
CA VAL A 48 12.79 -26.11 1.72
C VAL A 48 13.39 -24.74 1.92
N ALA A 49 13.17 -24.15 3.10
CA ALA A 49 13.81 -22.90 3.46
C ALA A 49 15.33 -23.02 3.31
N PRO A 50 16.03 -22.03 2.75
CA PRO A 50 17.47 -22.09 2.61
C PRO A 50 18.11 -22.30 3.99
N PRO A 51 19.24 -23.04 4.08
CA PRO A 51 19.91 -23.27 5.34
C PRO A 51 20.32 -21.95 5.98
N ALA A 52 20.15 -21.84 7.31
CA ALA A 52 20.52 -20.65 8.05
C ALA A 52 22.00 -20.32 7.86
N LEU A 53 22.28 -19.08 7.48
CA LEU A 53 23.64 -18.59 7.33
C LEU A 53 24.29 -18.39 8.72
N PRO A 54 25.64 -18.54 8.84
CA PRO A 54 26.37 -18.11 10.03
C PRO A 54 26.07 -16.62 10.34
N PRO A 55 26.01 -16.20 11.62
CA PRO A 55 25.60 -14.84 11.98
C PRO A 55 26.37 -13.72 11.29
N GLY A 56 27.68 -13.89 11.05
CA GLY A 56 28.47 -12.90 10.33
C GLY A 56 28.12 -12.81 8.85
N ALA A 57 27.86 -13.92 8.18
CA ALA A 57 27.46 -13.96 6.79
C ALA A 57 26.02 -13.40 6.60
N GLN A 58 25.14 -13.64 7.56
CA GLN A 58 23.80 -13.06 7.55
C GLN A 58 23.87 -11.54 7.68
N ALA A 59 24.63 -11.01 8.63
CA ALA A 59 24.77 -9.57 8.81
C ALA A 59 25.36 -8.89 7.56
N GLU A 60 26.33 -9.52 6.91
CA GLU A 60 26.89 -8.99 5.65
C GLU A 60 25.86 -8.99 4.52
N LEU A 61 25.05 -10.06 4.39
CA LEU A 61 23.97 -10.15 3.43
C LEU A 61 22.93 -9.03 3.66
N ASP A 62 22.52 -8.82 4.90
CA ASP A 62 21.56 -7.79 5.29
C ASP A 62 22.08 -6.38 4.97
N GLN A 63 23.34 -6.10 5.26
CA GLN A 63 23.96 -4.82 4.91
C GLN A 63 24.08 -4.61 3.39
N ARG A 64 24.30 -5.68 2.62
CA ARG A 64 24.25 -5.60 1.15
C ARG A 64 22.86 -5.27 0.65
N LEU A 65 21.82 -5.88 1.24
CA LEU A 65 20.40 -5.59 0.92
C LEU A 65 20.06 -4.11 1.16
N ILE A 66 20.47 -3.56 2.31
CA ILE A 66 20.24 -2.15 2.62
C ILE A 66 20.98 -1.25 1.61
N ARG A 67 22.23 -1.58 1.26
CA ARG A 67 22.98 -0.80 0.25
C ARG A 67 22.34 -0.85 -1.14
N ALA A 68 21.84 -2.02 -1.56
CA ALA A 68 21.13 -2.16 -2.83
C ALA A 68 19.82 -1.33 -2.84
N ALA A 69 19.08 -1.35 -1.73
CA ALA A 69 17.89 -0.51 -1.58
C ALA A 69 18.22 0.99 -1.63
N LYS A 70 19.30 1.42 -0.97
CA LYS A 70 19.78 2.81 -1.03
C LYS A 70 20.25 3.23 -2.42
N ALA A 71 20.71 2.29 -3.24
CA ALA A 71 21.05 2.53 -4.64
C ALA A 71 19.86 2.48 -5.60
N ASN A 72 18.64 2.21 -5.09
CA ASN A 72 17.44 1.95 -5.88
C ASN A 72 17.62 0.82 -6.91
N ASP A 73 18.44 -0.19 -6.58
CA ASP A 73 18.69 -1.35 -7.42
C ASP A 73 17.69 -2.48 -7.08
N ALA A 74 16.51 -2.42 -7.68
CA ALA A 74 15.44 -3.39 -7.44
C ALA A 74 15.87 -4.82 -7.83
N GLY A 75 16.70 -4.98 -8.86
CA GLY A 75 17.23 -6.27 -9.28
C GLY A 75 18.10 -6.92 -8.19
N ALA A 76 19.08 -6.18 -7.68
CA ALA A 76 19.93 -6.63 -6.59
C ALA A 76 19.13 -6.86 -5.30
N VAL A 77 18.15 -6.01 -4.98
CA VAL A 77 17.26 -6.18 -3.83
C VAL A 77 16.50 -7.51 -3.94
N ALA A 78 15.88 -7.81 -5.09
CA ALA A 78 15.17 -9.06 -5.30
C ALA A 78 16.07 -10.30 -5.17
N GLU A 79 17.30 -10.23 -5.67
CA GLU A 79 18.29 -11.31 -5.52
C GLU A 79 18.71 -11.53 -4.06
N LEU A 80 18.98 -10.45 -3.34
CA LEU A 80 19.42 -10.52 -1.94
C LEU A 80 18.30 -11.00 -1.02
N ILE A 81 17.04 -10.62 -1.27
CA ILE A 81 15.86 -11.16 -0.58
C ILE A 81 15.75 -12.67 -0.83
N ARG A 82 15.87 -13.12 -2.09
CA ARG A 82 15.84 -14.56 -2.43
C ARG A 82 16.99 -15.35 -1.78
N ALA A 83 18.14 -14.71 -1.55
CA ALA A 83 19.28 -15.29 -0.85
C ALA A 83 19.08 -15.35 0.68
N GLY A 84 17.94 -14.87 1.22
CA GLY A 84 17.64 -14.90 2.65
C GLY A 84 18.02 -13.61 3.40
N GLY A 85 18.22 -12.50 2.70
CA GLY A 85 18.47 -11.20 3.32
C GLY A 85 17.25 -10.74 4.12
N ASN A 86 17.47 -10.25 5.34
CA ASN A 86 16.44 -9.79 6.24
C ASN A 86 16.04 -8.33 5.91
N VAL A 87 14.85 -8.13 5.35
CA VAL A 87 14.32 -6.80 5.00
C VAL A 87 14.10 -5.88 6.22
N ASN A 88 14.04 -6.45 7.42
CA ASN A 88 13.86 -5.74 8.68
C ASN A 88 15.19 -5.40 9.39
N ALA A 89 16.31 -5.88 8.86
CA ALA A 89 17.63 -5.51 9.38
C ALA A 89 17.84 -4.00 9.22
N LYS A 90 18.53 -3.41 10.20
CA LYS A 90 18.85 -1.99 10.21
C LYS A 90 20.34 -1.77 10.11
N ASP A 91 20.73 -0.70 9.45
CA ASP A 91 22.11 -0.23 9.46
C ASP A 91 22.42 0.60 10.74
N PRO A 92 23.66 1.06 10.94
CA PRO A 92 24.05 1.82 12.12
C PRO A 92 23.27 3.12 12.32
N ILE A 93 22.67 3.68 11.27
CA ILE A 93 21.83 4.89 11.35
C ILE A 93 20.32 4.59 11.41
N GLN A 94 19.98 3.32 11.70
CA GLN A 94 18.61 2.85 11.88
C GLN A 94 17.75 2.86 10.62
N ASP A 95 18.34 2.85 9.42
CA ASP A 95 17.63 2.62 8.17
C ASP A 95 17.51 1.12 7.89
N SER A 96 16.37 0.67 7.41
CA SER A 96 16.18 -0.61 6.74
C SER A 96 15.96 -0.40 5.24
N ALA A 97 16.02 -1.49 4.45
CA ALA A 97 15.68 -1.42 3.02
C ALA A 97 14.27 -0.84 2.81
N PHE A 98 13.30 -1.26 3.62
CA PHE A 98 11.92 -0.77 3.61
C PHE A 98 11.82 0.71 3.96
N LEU A 99 12.40 1.12 5.09
CA LEU A 99 12.32 2.50 5.57
C LEU A 99 12.92 3.49 4.58
N TYR A 100 14.09 3.15 4.03
CA TYR A 100 14.77 4.00 3.07
C TYR A 100 14.00 4.10 1.75
N ALA A 101 13.52 2.96 1.22
CA ALA A 101 12.73 2.97 -0.02
C ALA A 101 11.44 3.79 0.13
N GLY A 102 10.78 3.73 1.28
CA GLY A 102 9.62 4.56 1.57
C GLY A 102 9.95 6.04 1.64
N ALA A 103 11.05 6.42 2.30
CA ALA A 103 11.47 7.80 2.43
C ALA A 103 11.82 8.45 1.09
N GLU A 104 12.49 7.70 0.19
CA GLU A 104 12.99 8.20 -1.10
C GLU A 104 12.00 7.99 -2.27
N GLY A 105 10.87 7.35 -2.03
CA GLY A 105 9.89 7.10 -3.10
C GLY A 105 10.28 5.98 -4.07
N PHE A 106 11.14 5.05 -3.67
CA PHE A 106 11.61 3.93 -4.49
C PHE A 106 10.57 2.80 -4.53
N ASN A 107 9.48 3.02 -5.27
CA ASN A 107 8.28 2.20 -5.20
C ASN A 107 8.49 0.73 -5.53
N GLU A 108 9.36 0.39 -6.48
CA GLU A 108 9.66 -0.99 -6.83
C GLU A 108 10.39 -1.70 -5.67
N VAL A 109 11.42 -1.08 -5.11
CA VAL A 109 12.15 -1.59 -3.92
C VAL A 109 11.22 -1.69 -2.72
N LEU A 110 10.35 -0.69 -2.51
CA LEU A 110 9.35 -0.69 -1.44
C LEU A 110 8.41 -1.90 -1.55
N GLN A 111 7.88 -2.17 -2.74
CA GLN A 111 6.99 -3.30 -2.97
C GLN A 111 7.69 -4.64 -2.76
N LEU A 112 8.95 -4.78 -3.20
CA LEU A 112 9.76 -5.98 -2.95
C LEU A 112 9.97 -6.25 -1.45
N THR A 113 10.26 -5.20 -0.68
CA THR A 113 10.45 -5.34 0.78
C THR A 113 9.13 -5.65 1.49
N LEU A 114 8.02 -5.04 1.09
CA LEU A 114 6.68 -5.35 1.62
C LEU A 114 6.28 -6.80 1.32
N ALA A 115 6.51 -7.28 0.09
CA ALA A 115 6.22 -8.66 -0.29
C ALA A 115 7.09 -9.68 0.49
N ALA A 116 8.27 -9.26 0.94
CA ALA A 116 9.18 -10.07 1.76
C ALA A 116 8.92 -9.95 3.28
N GLY A 117 7.84 -9.30 3.70
CA GLY A 117 7.43 -9.21 5.10
C GLY A 117 8.10 -8.08 5.88
N ALA A 118 8.31 -6.93 5.26
CA ALA A 118 8.77 -5.75 5.99
C ALA A 118 7.79 -5.37 7.10
N ASP A 119 8.33 -5.05 8.29
CA ASP A 119 7.54 -4.56 9.41
C ASP A 119 7.09 -3.10 9.12
N VAL A 120 5.83 -2.96 8.80
CA VAL A 120 5.20 -1.66 8.51
C VAL A 120 5.14 -0.71 9.72
N ARG A 121 5.39 -1.21 10.93
CA ARG A 121 5.50 -0.42 12.15
C ARG A 121 6.93 -0.02 12.49
N SER A 122 7.89 -0.50 11.73
CA SER A 122 9.32 -0.15 11.91
C SER A 122 9.51 1.35 11.81
N THR A 123 10.43 1.89 12.62
CA THR A 123 10.74 3.33 12.68
C THR A 123 12.20 3.59 12.37
N ASN A 124 12.50 4.74 11.80
CA ASN A 124 13.84 5.25 11.55
C ASN A 124 14.45 5.88 12.83
N ARG A 125 15.66 6.47 12.72
CA ARG A 125 16.35 7.16 13.83
C ARG A 125 15.58 8.32 14.46
N PHE A 126 14.61 8.87 13.74
CA PHE A 126 13.74 9.95 14.23
C PHE A 126 12.42 9.42 14.84
N GLY A 127 12.29 8.11 14.99
CA GLY A 127 11.06 7.49 15.46
C GLY A 127 9.92 7.53 14.46
N GLY A 128 10.17 7.92 13.21
CA GLY A 128 9.16 8.00 12.15
C GLY A 128 9.03 6.69 11.37
N THR A 129 7.79 6.29 11.07
CA THR A 129 7.52 5.23 10.11
C THR A 129 7.86 5.70 8.69
N ALA A 130 7.90 4.78 7.71
CA ALA A 130 8.16 5.13 6.31
C ALA A 130 7.16 6.15 5.73
N LEU A 131 5.94 6.22 6.29
CA LEU A 131 4.89 7.12 5.83
C LEU A 131 5.23 8.60 6.10
N ILE A 132 5.95 8.90 7.18
CA ILE A 132 6.25 10.28 7.59
C ILE A 132 7.15 10.96 6.55
N PRO A 133 8.38 10.47 6.25
CA PRO A 133 9.22 11.12 5.24
C PRO A 133 8.65 11.01 3.82
N ALA A 134 7.91 9.94 3.47
CA ALA A 134 7.21 9.87 2.20
C ALA A 134 6.20 11.01 2.03
N SER A 135 5.52 11.37 3.12
CA SER A 135 4.55 12.49 3.15
C SER A 135 5.25 13.85 3.10
N GLU A 136 6.34 14.01 3.84
CA GLU A 136 7.19 15.19 3.77
C GLU A 136 7.65 15.46 2.33
N HIS A 137 8.19 14.46 1.66
CA HIS A 137 8.73 14.61 0.30
C HIS A 137 7.64 14.69 -0.79
N GLY A 138 6.37 14.52 -0.44
CA GLY A 138 5.27 14.56 -1.40
C GLY A 138 5.29 13.39 -2.38
N HIS A 139 5.76 12.22 -1.95
CA HIS A 139 5.78 10.98 -2.75
C HIS A 139 4.39 10.34 -2.77
N VAL A 140 3.46 10.91 -3.54
CA VAL A 140 2.02 10.57 -3.53
C VAL A 140 1.78 9.06 -3.73
N ASP A 141 2.45 8.43 -4.72
CA ASP A 141 2.27 7.00 -4.99
C ASP A 141 2.83 6.12 -3.87
N THR A 142 3.96 6.52 -3.29
CA THR A 142 4.56 5.84 -2.13
C THR A 142 3.65 5.92 -0.91
N VAL A 143 3.06 7.09 -0.64
CA VAL A 143 2.08 7.30 0.43
C VAL A 143 0.89 6.35 0.23
N ARG A 144 0.37 6.22 -0.99
CA ARG A 144 -0.71 5.28 -1.32
C ARG A 144 -0.32 3.82 -1.04
N ILE A 145 0.87 3.41 -1.45
CA ILE A 145 1.41 2.05 -1.20
C ILE A 145 1.52 1.78 0.30
N LEU A 146 2.07 2.72 1.06
CA LEU A 146 2.29 2.58 2.50
C LEU A 146 0.97 2.52 3.28
N ILE A 147 -0.02 3.34 2.93
CA ILE A 147 -1.37 3.30 3.49
C ILE A 147 -2.02 1.94 3.20
N ALA A 148 -1.98 1.47 1.95
CA ALA A 148 -2.53 0.18 1.57
C ALA A 148 -1.84 -1.00 2.27
N ALA A 149 -0.56 -0.88 2.62
CA ALA A 149 0.20 -1.86 3.40
C ALA A 149 -0.12 -1.81 4.90
N GLY A 150 -0.92 -0.86 5.37
CA GLY A 150 -1.33 -0.75 6.79
C GLY A 150 -0.31 -0.04 7.68
N VAL A 151 0.55 0.81 7.13
CA VAL A 151 1.40 1.68 7.96
C VAL A 151 0.52 2.61 8.79
N PRO A 152 0.76 2.74 10.12
CA PRO A 152 -0.08 3.57 10.99
C PRO A 152 -0.09 5.04 10.57
N VAL A 153 -1.26 5.55 10.15
CA VAL A 153 -1.41 6.93 9.63
C VAL A 153 -1.30 8.00 10.71
N ASN A 154 -1.60 7.64 11.97
CA ASN A 154 -1.57 8.56 13.13
C ASN A 154 -0.30 8.38 13.99
N HIS A 155 0.72 7.71 13.45
CA HIS A 155 2.00 7.58 14.15
C HIS A 155 2.64 8.96 14.36
N VAL A 156 3.15 9.19 15.59
CA VAL A 156 3.85 10.42 15.96
C VAL A 156 5.32 10.10 16.16
N ASN A 157 6.20 10.82 15.48
CA ASN A 157 7.65 10.65 15.60
C ASN A 157 8.23 11.34 16.85
N ASN A 158 9.55 11.22 17.06
CA ASN A 158 10.25 11.80 18.20
C ASN A 158 10.25 13.35 18.22
N LEU A 159 9.92 13.98 17.09
CA LEU A 159 9.74 15.42 16.97
C LEU A 159 8.33 15.88 17.37
N GLY A 160 7.43 14.93 17.64
CA GLY A 160 6.02 15.18 17.97
C GLY A 160 5.15 15.43 16.75
N TRP A 161 5.53 14.97 15.56
CA TRP A 161 4.81 15.20 14.31
C TRP A 161 4.28 13.90 13.69
N THR A 162 3.11 14.01 13.09
CA THR A 162 2.51 12.98 12.23
C THR A 162 2.93 13.19 10.77
N ALA A 163 2.61 12.21 9.92
CA ALA A 163 2.80 12.31 8.47
C ALA A 163 2.09 13.55 7.87
N MET A 164 0.87 13.85 8.35
CA MET A 164 0.11 15.03 7.91
C MET A 164 0.80 16.33 8.34
N GLN A 165 1.33 16.38 9.56
CA GLN A 165 2.02 17.58 10.04
C GLN A 165 3.33 17.82 9.29
N GLU A 166 4.13 16.79 8.98
CA GLU A 166 5.34 16.97 8.17
C GLU A 166 5.02 17.41 6.73
N ALA A 167 3.98 16.84 6.11
CA ALA A 167 3.52 17.29 4.80
C ALA A 167 3.12 18.77 4.77
N ILE A 168 2.62 19.31 5.88
CA ILE A 168 2.21 20.72 5.99
C ILE A 168 3.37 21.64 6.41
N LEU A 169 4.11 21.25 7.46
CA LEU A 169 5.06 22.13 8.12
C LEU A 169 6.38 22.34 7.36
N LEU A 170 6.81 21.34 6.61
CA LEU A 170 8.12 21.30 5.96
C LEU A 170 8.06 21.60 4.45
N ASN A 171 6.91 22.08 3.95
CA ASN A 171 6.64 22.25 2.54
C ASN A 171 5.95 23.57 2.20
N ASP A 172 5.64 23.74 0.91
CA ASP A 172 5.02 24.94 0.35
C ASP A 172 3.50 24.87 0.20
N GLY A 173 2.87 23.74 0.61
CA GLY A 173 1.44 23.48 0.45
C GLY A 173 0.99 23.26 -1.00
N GLY A 174 1.92 22.94 -1.89
CA GLY A 174 1.71 22.74 -3.31
C GLY A 174 0.84 21.49 -3.63
N PRO A 175 0.60 21.22 -4.93
CA PRO A 175 -0.32 20.15 -5.34
C PRO A 175 0.04 18.77 -4.79
N ARG A 176 1.33 18.41 -4.75
CA ARG A 176 1.76 17.11 -4.20
C ARG A 176 1.44 16.95 -2.73
N GLN A 177 1.66 17.99 -1.93
CA GLN A 177 1.32 18.00 -0.51
C GLN A 177 -0.18 17.97 -0.30
N GLN A 178 -0.96 18.65 -1.13
CA GLN A 178 -2.42 18.59 -1.12
C GLN A 178 -2.91 17.15 -1.41
N ASP A 179 -2.34 16.48 -2.40
CA ASP A 179 -2.66 15.07 -2.69
C ASP A 179 -2.29 14.14 -1.53
N VAL A 180 -1.14 14.34 -0.90
CA VAL A 180 -0.72 13.58 0.30
C VAL A 180 -1.69 13.79 1.44
N VAL A 181 -2.03 15.05 1.77
CA VAL A 181 -2.96 15.37 2.86
C VAL A 181 -4.34 14.75 2.60
N ARG A 182 -4.84 14.81 1.36
CA ARG A 182 -6.09 14.17 0.97
C ARG A 182 -6.06 12.66 1.20
N LEU A 183 -5.00 11.97 0.75
CA LEU A 183 -4.83 10.52 0.95
C LEU A 183 -4.78 10.15 2.42
N LEU A 184 -4.10 10.94 3.25
CA LEU A 184 -4.01 10.72 4.68
C LEU A 184 -5.38 10.88 5.35
N LEU A 185 -6.16 11.93 5.00
CA LEU A 185 -7.52 12.12 5.50
C LEU A 185 -8.44 10.96 5.09
N GLU A 186 -8.42 10.56 3.82
CA GLU A 186 -9.18 9.40 3.31
C GLU A 186 -8.83 8.10 4.05
N ALA A 187 -7.59 7.97 4.54
CA ALA A 187 -7.11 6.83 5.32
C ALA A 187 -7.40 6.94 6.83
N GLY A 188 -8.10 7.98 7.27
CA GLY A 188 -8.47 8.18 8.67
C GLY A 188 -7.38 8.83 9.53
N ALA A 189 -6.48 9.61 8.92
CA ALA A 189 -5.56 10.44 9.70
C ALA A 189 -6.34 11.48 10.52
N ASP A 190 -6.02 11.57 11.80
CA ASP A 190 -6.63 12.52 12.73
C ASP A 190 -5.96 13.91 12.63
N PRO A 191 -6.61 14.92 12.02
CA PRO A 191 -6.08 16.25 11.91
C PRO A 191 -6.02 17.01 13.24
N GLY A 192 -6.65 16.47 14.28
CA GLY A 192 -6.70 17.05 15.63
C GLY A 192 -5.46 16.76 16.49
N ILE A 193 -4.59 15.83 16.08
CA ILE A 193 -3.32 15.56 16.78
C ILE A 193 -2.50 16.85 16.80
N ARG A 194 -2.03 17.22 18.01
CA ARG A 194 -1.30 18.49 18.19
C ARG A 194 0.21 18.30 18.07
N ASP A 195 0.85 19.25 17.41
CA ASP A 195 2.31 19.37 17.39
C ASP A 195 2.87 19.82 18.75
N PRO A 196 4.21 19.86 18.96
CA PRO A 196 4.82 20.32 20.22
C PRO A 196 4.49 21.77 20.61
N GLN A 197 4.01 22.57 19.67
CA GLN A 197 3.54 23.92 19.92
C GLN A 197 2.03 23.99 20.24
N GLY A 198 1.40 22.83 20.37
CA GLY A 198 -0.02 22.68 20.68
C GLY A 198 -0.97 22.94 19.52
N ARG A 199 -0.47 23.03 18.28
CA ARG A 199 -1.27 23.34 17.08
C ARG A 199 -1.71 22.06 16.36
N THR A 200 -2.93 22.09 15.86
CA THR A 200 -3.49 21.06 14.97
C THR A 200 -2.96 21.23 13.53
N ALA A 201 -3.20 20.24 12.69
CA ALA A 201 -2.90 20.31 11.26
C ALA A 201 -3.61 21.49 10.58
N LEU A 202 -4.88 21.75 10.95
CA LEU A 202 -5.66 22.89 10.43
C LEU A 202 -5.02 24.22 10.83
N GLU A 203 -4.72 24.41 12.12
CA GLU A 203 -4.11 25.64 12.63
C GLU A 203 -2.76 25.94 11.97
N ASN A 204 -1.98 24.89 11.67
CA ASN A 204 -0.73 25.02 10.93
C ASN A 204 -0.94 25.40 9.45
N ALA A 205 -1.89 24.76 8.75
CA ALA A 205 -2.20 25.09 7.36
C ALA A 205 -2.69 26.53 7.21
N GLU A 206 -3.56 27.00 8.13
CA GLU A 206 -4.05 28.40 8.16
C GLU A 206 -2.94 29.39 8.40
N ARG A 207 -2.07 29.15 9.39
CA ARG A 207 -0.93 29.99 9.72
C ARG A 207 0.07 30.14 8.57
N LEU A 208 0.24 29.06 7.77
CA LEU A 208 1.12 29.05 6.60
C LEU A 208 0.46 29.60 5.34
N GLY A 209 -0.86 29.89 5.38
CA GLY A 209 -1.60 30.37 4.22
C GLY A 209 -1.96 29.30 3.22
N PHE A 210 -1.91 28.02 3.58
CA PHE A 210 -2.23 26.89 2.71
C PHE A 210 -3.74 26.66 2.64
N SER A 211 -4.44 27.59 1.99
CA SER A 211 -5.90 27.62 1.93
C SER A 211 -6.53 26.35 1.34
N GLY A 212 -5.88 25.71 0.36
CA GLY A 212 -6.32 24.45 -0.22
C GLY A 212 -6.30 23.30 0.79
N ILE A 213 -5.20 23.16 1.54
CA ILE A 213 -5.06 22.15 2.61
C ILE A 213 -6.06 22.45 3.74
N ALA A 214 -6.16 23.71 4.18
CA ALA A 214 -7.09 24.10 5.23
C ALA A 214 -8.55 23.81 4.85
N ALA A 215 -8.93 24.02 3.59
CA ALA A 215 -10.28 23.69 3.09
C ALA A 215 -10.54 22.18 3.11
N MET A 216 -9.57 21.35 2.70
CA MET A 216 -9.69 19.89 2.75
C MET A 216 -9.88 19.39 4.19
N ILE A 217 -9.10 19.88 5.14
CA ILE A 217 -9.20 19.46 6.55
C ILE A 217 -10.55 19.84 7.16
N ARG A 218 -11.15 20.98 6.78
CA ARG A 218 -12.46 21.40 7.30
C ARG A 218 -13.62 20.62 6.68
N GLY A 219 -13.42 20.07 5.49
CA GLY A 219 -14.48 19.36 4.74
C GLY A 219 -14.50 17.84 4.96
N GLY A 220 -13.50 17.28 5.59
CA GLY A 220 -13.43 15.86 5.98
C GLY A 220 -13.84 15.69 7.42
#